data_1c444aa1ddb0f6be10355ed6e91d0fe2
#
_entry.id   1c444aa1ddb0f6be10355ed6e91d0fe2
#
_cell.length_a   1.000
_cell.length_b   1.000
_cell.length_c   1.000
_cell.angle_alpha   90.00
_cell.angle_beta   90.00
_cell.angle_gamma   90.00
#
_symmetry.space_group_name_H-M   'P 1'
#
loop_
_entity.id
_entity.type
_entity.pdbx_description
1 polymer ?
#
loop_
_entity_poly.entity_id
_entity_poly.type
_entity_poly.pdbx_seq_one_letter_code
_entity_poly.pdbx_strand_id
1 'polypeptide(L)'
;DRFLMRLSLGFPSREAEARMLLDGGQRAATLGDQLKGDDLLALQAQACRQHCEPALVGYILDLLEASRQGGHGHSPLSPRAGLALLAAARAWSLLEGRNYVIPADVQAVFAAVAEHRLDGGRTAAVEGHHSQTLLSCVDAIR
;
A
#
# COMPACT_ATOMS: atom_id res chain seq x y z
N ASP A 1 -0.84 11.48 -11.13
CA ASP A 1 -0.42 10.19 -10.64
C ASP A 1 -1.47 9.12 -10.99
N ARG A 2 -1.07 8.09 -11.74
CA ARG A 2 -1.96 7.02 -12.23
C ARG A 2 -1.67 5.66 -11.57
N PHE A 3 -0.60 5.56 -10.81
CA PHE A 3 -0.25 4.31 -10.12
C PHE A 3 -0.95 4.23 -8.76
N LEU A 4 -1.50 3.06 -8.45
CA LEU A 4 -2.19 2.83 -7.19
C LEU A 4 -1.22 2.91 -6.01
N MET A 5 -0.11 2.17 -6.10
CA MET A 5 0.90 2.08 -5.06
C MET A 5 2.30 1.92 -5.66
N ARG A 6 3.31 2.15 -4.84
CA ARG A 6 4.72 1.93 -5.15
C ARG A 6 5.30 0.96 -4.14
N LEU A 7 5.91 -0.09 -4.64
CA LEU A 7 6.56 -1.12 -3.83
C LEU A 7 8.04 -1.17 -4.16
N SER A 8 8.87 -1.53 -3.19
CA SER A 8 10.28 -1.82 -3.37
C SER A 8 10.56 -3.23 -2.86
N LEU A 9 11.23 -4.04 -3.67
CA LEU A 9 11.68 -5.38 -3.27
C LEU A 9 13.03 -5.35 -2.53
N GLY A 10 13.70 -4.18 -2.54
CA GLY A 10 15.07 -4.08 -2.03
C GLY A 10 16.07 -4.90 -2.86
N PHE A 11 17.23 -5.13 -2.28
CA PHE A 11 18.25 -6.00 -2.86
C PHE A 11 18.10 -7.43 -2.33
N PRO A 12 18.52 -8.46 -3.09
CA PRO A 12 18.56 -9.84 -2.61
C PRO A 12 19.50 -9.98 -1.41
N SER A 13 19.31 -11.04 -0.62
CA SER A 13 20.29 -11.38 0.40
C SER A 13 21.62 -11.80 -0.23
N ARG A 14 22.73 -11.68 0.52
CA ARG A 14 24.07 -12.11 0.06
C ARG A 14 24.06 -13.57 -0.45
N GLU A 15 23.31 -14.45 0.22
CA GLU A 15 23.19 -15.86 -0.17
C GLU A 15 22.42 -16.03 -1.48
N ALA A 16 21.39 -15.22 -1.69
CA ALA A 16 20.63 -15.21 -2.94
C ALA A 16 21.46 -14.67 -4.10
N GLU A 17 22.23 -13.59 -3.88
CA GLU A 17 23.17 -13.05 -4.87
C GLU A 17 24.27 -14.07 -5.22
N ALA A 18 24.86 -14.71 -4.21
CA ALA A 18 25.88 -15.73 -4.43
C ALA A 18 25.33 -16.89 -5.28
N ARG A 19 24.11 -17.37 -5.00
CA ARG A 19 23.45 -18.39 -5.83
C ARG A 19 23.21 -17.92 -7.26
N MET A 20 22.73 -16.69 -7.44
CA MET A 20 22.52 -16.10 -8.78
C MET A 20 23.84 -16.08 -9.59
N LEU A 21 24.94 -15.69 -8.96
CA LEU A 21 26.25 -15.61 -9.62
C LEU A 21 26.79 -17.01 -9.96
N LEU A 22 26.63 -17.99 -9.08
CA LEU A 22 27.06 -19.38 -9.31
C LEU A 22 26.23 -20.08 -10.38
N ASP A 23 24.92 -19.86 -10.40
CA ASP A 23 23.98 -20.50 -11.35
C ASP A 23 23.96 -19.78 -12.71
N GLY A 24 24.74 -18.72 -12.90
CA GLY A 24 24.80 -17.94 -14.14
C GLY A 24 23.45 -17.34 -14.57
N GLY A 25 22.51 -17.18 -13.63
CA GLY A 25 21.17 -16.63 -13.91
C GLY A 25 20.22 -17.57 -14.68
N GLN A 26 20.63 -18.81 -14.91
CA GLN A 26 19.87 -19.78 -15.75
C GLN A 26 18.77 -20.54 -15.00
N ARG A 27 18.28 -20.04 -13.88
CA ARG A 27 17.24 -20.74 -13.14
C ARG A 27 15.89 -20.59 -13.87
N ALA A 28 15.48 -21.61 -14.61
CA ALA A 28 14.09 -21.80 -15.00
C ALA A 28 13.27 -21.96 -13.70
N ALA A 29 12.57 -20.92 -13.28
CA ALA A 29 11.63 -21.02 -12.17
C ALA A 29 10.54 -21.98 -12.60
N THR A 30 10.45 -23.14 -11.97
CA THR A 30 9.24 -23.97 -12.05
C THR A 30 8.17 -23.17 -11.29
N LEU A 31 7.33 -22.47 -12.02
CA LEU A 31 6.17 -21.79 -11.44
C LEU A 31 5.19 -22.87 -11.00
N GLY A 32 4.88 -22.91 -9.70
CA GLY A 32 3.82 -23.73 -9.16
C GLY A 32 2.43 -23.33 -9.68
N ASP A 33 1.38 -23.83 -9.05
CA ASP A 33 0.00 -23.50 -9.39
C ASP A 33 -0.21 -21.99 -9.46
N GLN A 34 -0.74 -21.52 -10.59
CA GLN A 34 -1.00 -20.12 -10.83
C GLN A 34 -2.50 -19.85 -10.75
N LEU A 35 -2.84 -18.65 -10.26
CA LEU A 35 -4.22 -18.16 -10.33
C LEU A 35 -4.64 -18.00 -11.80
N LYS A 36 -5.82 -18.49 -12.13
CA LYS A 36 -6.46 -18.22 -13.43
C LYS A 36 -6.97 -16.78 -13.45
N GLY A 37 -7.16 -16.23 -14.64
CA GLY A 37 -7.69 -14.87 -14.80
C GLY A 37 -9.05 -14.68 -14.11
N ASP A 38 -9.93 -15.69 -14.20
CA ASP A 38 -11.25 -15.67 -13.57
C ASP A 38 -11.16 -15.66 -12.02
N ASP A 39 -10.19 -16.38 -11.43
CA ASP A 39 -9.94 -16.36 -9.99
C ASP A 39 -9.50 -14.96 -9.53
N LEU A 40 -8.65 -14.31 -10.31
CA LEU A 40 -8.22 -12.95 -10.01
C LEU A 40 -9.39 -11.96 -10.08
N LEU A 41 -10.25 -12.05 -11.09
CA LEU A 41 -11.44 -11.21 -11.21
C LEU A 41 -12.41 -11.44 -10.04
N ALA A 42 -12.57 -12.69 -9.61
CA ALA A 42 -13.39 -13.03 -8.45
C ALA A 42 -12.82 -12.41 -7.15
N LEU A 43 -11.51 -12.49 -6.93
CA LEU A 43 -10.84 -11.87 -5.79
C LEU A 43 -10.96 -10.34 -5.81
N GLN A 44 -10.82 -9.71 -6.96
CA GLN A 44 -11.02 -8.26 -7.10
C GLN A 44 -12.45 -7.85 -6.75
N ALA A 45 -13.45 -8.59 -7.24
CA ALA A 45 -14.85 -8.35 -6.90
C ALA A 45 -15.13 -8.57 -5.40
N GLN A 46 -14.46 -9.54 -4.78
CA GLN A 46 -14.56 -9.80 -3.34
C GLN A 46 -13.92 -8.67 -2.53
N ALA A 47 -12.74 -8.18 -2.91
CA ALA A 47 -12.09 -7.05 -2.27
C ALA A 47 -12.97 -5.79 -2.31
N CYS A 48 -13.61 -5.49 -3.43
CA CYS A 48 -14.53 -4.36 -3.55
C CYS A 48 -15.73 -4.42 -2.60
N ARG A 49 -16.14 -5.63 -2.19
CA ARG A 49 -17.29 -5.88 -1.28
C ARG A 49 -16.91 -5.92 0.20
N GLN A 50 -15.62 -5.77 0.55
CA GLN A 50 -15.20 -5.71 1.94
C GLN A 50 -15.93 -4.60 2.68
N HIS A 51 -16.51 -4.96 3.83
CA HIS A 51 -17.26 -4.01 4.65
C HIS A 51 -16.35 -2.92 5.19
N CYS A 52 -16.81 -1.68 5.13
CA CYS A 52 -16.07 -0.51 5.60
C CYS A 52 -17.01 0.38 6.41
N GLU A 53 -16.74 0.49 7.70
CA GLU A 53 -17.52 1.37 8.59
C GLU A 53 -17.30 2.85 8.25
N PRO A 54 -18.32 3.72 8.43
CA PRO A 54 -18.17 5.17 8.22
C PRO A 54 -17.03 5.79 9.03
N ALA A 55 -16.76 5.28 10.23
CA ALA A 55 -15.64 5.74 11.06
C ALA A 55 -14.27 5.54 10.38
N LEU A 56 -14.08 4.44 9.64
CA LEU A 56 -12.87 4.21 8.88
C LEU A 56 -12.71 5.20 7.72
N VAL A 57 -13.81 5.55 7.06
CA VAL A 57 -13.80 6.60 6.03
C VAL A 57 -13.41 7.93 6.67
N GLY A 58 -13.92 8.23 7.87
CA GLY A 58 -13.53 9.40 8.67
C GLY A 58 -12.01 9.41 8.91
N TYR A 59 -11.43 8.30 9.36
CA TYR A 59 -9.99 8.17 9.57
C TYR A 59 -9.17 8.44 8.30
N ILE A 60 -9.59 7.91 7.15
CA ILE A 60 -8.93 8.20 5.86
C ILE A 60 -9.04 9.69 5.52
N LEU A 61 -10.18 10.33 5.76
CA LEU A 61 -10.36 11.76 5.52
C LEU A 61 -9.47 12.61 6.43
N ASP A 62 -9.34 12.24 7.70
CA ASP A 62 -8.44 12.90 8.66
C ASP A 62 -6.98 12.82 8.20
N LEU A 63 -6.53 11.69 7.66
CA LEU A 63 -5.19 11.53 7.06
C LEU A 63 -5.01 12.44 5.83
N LEU A 64 -6.02 12.53 4.97
CA LEU A 64 -5.97 13.43 3.80
C LEU A 64 -5.92 14.90 4.24
N GLU A 65 -6.70 15.28 5.25
CA GLU A 65 -6.74 16.63 5.78
C GLU A 65 -5.42 17.00 6.45
N ALA A 66 -4.88 16.13 7.29
CA ALA A 66 -3.56 16.31 7.91
C ALA A 66 -2.46 16.55 6.86
N SER A 67 -2.52 15.83 5.72
CA SER A 67 -1.57 16.05 4.63
C SER A 67 -1.69 17.43 3.96
N ARG A 68 -2.83 18.10 4.09
CA ARG A 68 -3.12 19.43 3.47
C ARG A 68 -2.83 20.58 4.40
N GLN A 69 -2.79 20.37 5.72
CA GLN A 69 -2.64 21.42 6.74
C GLN A 69 -1.24 22.04 6.82
N GLY A 70 -0.38 21.85 5.85
CA GLY A 70 0.85 22.62 5.60
C GLY A 70 1.90 22.61 6.73
N GLY A 71 3.16 22.72 6.38
CA GLY A 71 4.29 22.81 7.33
C GLY A 71 5.18 21.58 7.38
N HIS A 72 4.79 20.46 6.79
CA HIS A 72 5.58 19.22 6.84
C HIS A 72 6.50 19.01 5.61
N GLY A 73 6.59 19.99 4.69
CA GLY A 73 7.49 19.91 3.54
C GLY A 73 7.12 18.87 2.48
N HIS A 74 5.90 18.30 2.53
CA HIS A 74 5.41 17.32 1.57
C HIS A 74 4.23 17.86 0.73
N SER A 75 3.92 17.16 -0.38
CA SER A 75 2.78 17.48 -1.24
C SER A 75 1.47 16.98 -0.62
N PRO A 76 0.35 17.71 -0.75
CA PRO A 76 -0.94 17.29 -0.19
C PRO A 76 -1.51 16.08 -0.94
N LEU A 77 -2.17 15.18 -0.21
CA LEU A 77 -2.87 14.05 -0.79
C LEU A 77 -4.18 14.48 -1.45
N SER A 78 -4.41 14.00 -2.67
CA SER A 78 -5.63 14.24 -3.43
C SER A 78 -6.77 13.33 -2.98
N PRO A 79 -8.04 13.63 -3.30
CA PRO A 79 -9.17 12.71 -3.09
C PRO A 79 -8.95 11.35 -3.76
N ARG A 80 -8.25 11.31 -4.90
CA ARG A 80 -7.88 10.08 -5.59
C ARG A 80 -6.94 9.19 -4.75
N ALA A 81 -6.07 9.80 -3.94
CA ALA A 81 -5.24 9.05 -2.99
C ALA A 81 -6.11 8.37 -1.92
N GLY A 82 -7.17 9.02 -1.43
CA GLY A 82 -8.13 8.41 -0.50
C GLY A 82 -8.84 7.19 -1.11
N LEU A 83 -9.29 7.29 -2.36
CA LEU A 83 -9.87 6.14 -3.07
C LEU A 83 -8.85 5.00 -3.23
N ALA A 84 -7.61 5.32 -3.53
CA ALA A 84 -6.53 4.34 -3.64
C ALA A 84 -6.24 3.67 -2.30
N LEU A 85 -6.21 4.43 -1.19
CA LEU A 85 -6.03 3.90 0.16
C LEU A 85 -7.15 2.93 0.54
N LEU A 86 -8.40 3.32 0.32
CA LEU A 86 -9.53 2.45 0.62
C LEU A 86 -9.50 1.16 -0.20
N ALA A 87 -9.19 1.25 -1.50
CA ALA A 87 -9.09 0.08 -2.37
C ALA A 87 -7.97 -0.86 -1.92
N ALA A 88 -6.79 -0.32 -1.58
CA ALA A 88 -5.66 -1.10 -1.09
C ALA A 88 -5.95 -1.73 0.27
N ALA A 89 -6.57 -1.00 1.21
CA ALA A 89 -6.93 -1.52 2.52
C ALA A 89 -7.98 -2.64 2.44
N ARG A 90 -8.94 -2.55 1.52
CA ARG A 90 -9.90 -3.63 1.24
C ARG A 90 -9.22 -4.88 0.72
N ALA A 91 -8.28 -4.73 -0.21
CA ALA A 91 -7.51 -5.87 -0.72
C ALA A 91 -6.64 -6.48 0.39
N TRP A 92 -6.04 -5.64 1.23
CA TRP A 92 -5.23 -6.09 2.37
C TRP A 92 -6.06 -6.90 3.37
N SER A 93 -7.24 -6.39 3.77
CA SER A 93 -8.14 -7.11 4.68
C SER A 93 -8.59 -8.47 4.13
N LEU A 94 -8.79 -8.58 2.81
CA LEU A 94 -9.10 -9.84 2.15
C LEU A 94 -7.91 -10.82 2.22
N LEU A 95 -6.69 -10.35 2.00
CA LEU A 95 -5.48 -11.18 2.13
C LEU A 95 -5.26 -11.68 3.56
N GLU A 96 -5.67 -10.87 4.56
CA GLU A 96 -5.69 -11.25 5.97
C GLU A 96 -6.86 -12.19 6.36
N GLY A 97 -7.67 -12.62 5.38
CA GLY A 97 -8.78 -13.55 5.59
C GLY A 97 -10.00 -12.95 6.27
N ARG A 98 -10.13 -11.62 6.29
CA ARG A 98 -11.27 -10.90 6.90
C ARG A 98 -12.28 -10.45 5.84
N ASN A 99 -13.49 -10.14 6.26
CA ASN A 99 -14.56 -9.60 5.42
C ASN A 99 -14.90 -8.13 5.74
N TYR A 100 -14.08 -7.48 6.56
CA TYR A 100 -14.18 -6.08 6.97
C TYR A 100 -12.81 -5.44 7.07
N VAL A 101 -12.78 -4.11 6.90
CA VAL A 101 -11.56 -3.30 6.94
C VAL A 101 -11.42 -2.63 8.31
N ILE A 102 -10.22 -2.62 8.87
CA ILE A 102 -9.88 -1.95 10.12
C ILE A 102 -8.80 -0.88 9.90
N PRO A 103 -8.60 0.08 10.83
CA PRO A 103 -7.57 1.11 10.71
C PRO A 103 -6.17 0.56 10.46
N ALA A 104 -5.83 -0.59 11.06
CA ALA A 104 -4.54 -1.25 10.84
C ALA A 104 -4.29 -1.63 9.37
N ASP A 105 -5.34 -1.94 8.59
CA ASP A 105 -5.21 -2.23 7.16
C ASP A 105 -4.82 -0.98 6.37
N VAL A 106 -5.42 0.16 6.73
CA VAL A 106 -5.06 1.45 6.14
C VAL A 106 -3.61 1.79 6.45
N GLN A 107 -3.19 1.61 7.70
CA GLN A 107 -1.81 1.85 8.14
C GLN A 107 -0.81 0.95 7.42
N ALA A 108 -1.13 -0.35 7.24
CA ALA A 108 -0.28 -1.32 6.55
C ALA A 108 0.02 -0.93 5.09
N VAL A 109 -0.96 -0.37 4.38
CA VAL A 109 -0.80 0.02 2.97
C VAL A 109 -0.43 1.49 2.78
N PHE A 110 -0.47 2.30 3.86
CA PHE A 110 -0.37 3.75 3.76
C PHE A 110 0.93 4.21 3.09
N ALA A 111 2.08 3.70 3.51
CA ALA A 111 3.36 4.07 2.92
C ALA A 111 3.43 3.73 1.43
N ALA A 112 3.00 2.53 1.03
CA ALA A 112 3.01 2.10 -0.36
C ALA A 112 2.13 2.98 -1.26
N VAL A 113 0.99 3.46 -0.74
CA VAL A 113 0.03 4.28 -1.49
C VAL A 113 0.34 5.76 -1.41
N ALA A 114 0.80 6.27 -0.25
CA ALA A 114 0.89 7.71 0.02
C ALA A 114 2.31 8.28 -0.16
N GLU A 115 3.37 7.56 0.21
CA GLU A 115 4.71 8.13 0.28
C GLU A 115 5.16 8.79 -1.01
N HIS A 116 5.05 8.09 -2.15
CA HIS A 116 5.47 8.63 -3.45
C HIS A 116 4.63 9.84 -3.91
N ARG A 117 3.44 10.04 -3.34
CA ARG A 117 2.58 11.21 -3.58
C ARG A 117 2.99 12.37 -2.68
N LEU A 118 3.27 12.08 -1.41
CA LEU A 118 3.72 13.06 -0.42
C LEU A 118 5.07 13.65 -0.81
N ASP A 119 6.01 12.81 -1.24
CA ASP A 119 7.34 13.23 -1.68
C ASP A 119 7.34 13.95 -3.05
N GLY A 120 6.22 14.00 -3.75
CA GLY A 120 6.13 14.60 -5.08
C GLY A 120 6.96 13.88 -6.14
N GLY A 121 7.33 12.62 -5.89
CA GLY A 121 8.12 11.79 -6.80
C GLY A 121 9.62 12.06 -6.77
N ARG A 122 10.13 12.75 -5.74
CA ARG A 122 11.54 13.15 -5.62
C ARG A 122 12.47 12.02 -5.23
N THR A 123 12.01 11.08 -4.39
CA THR A 123 12.85 10.03 -3.84
C THR A 123 12.63 8.70 -4.54
N ALA A 124 13.72 8.00 -4.87
CA ALA A 124 13.66 6.66 -5.46
C ALA A 124 13.34 5.58 -4.41
N ALA A 125 13.66 5.83 -3.15
CA ALA A 125 13.42 4.89 -2.04
C ALA A 125 12.07 5.15 -1.36
N VAL A 126 11.37 4.09 -1.01
CA VAL A 126 10.15 4.15 -0.18
C VAL A 126 10.61 4.07 1.27
N GLU A 127 11.13 5.18 1.82
CA GLU A 127 11.59 5.21 3.21
C GLU A 127 10.46 5.43 4.22
N GLY A 128 9.26 5.79 3.74
CA GLY A 128 8.07 5.92 4.60
C GLY A 128 8.10 7.09 5.60
N HIS A 129 9.02 8.05 5.42
CA HIS A 129 9.25 9.12 6.38
C HIS A 129 8.04 10.06 6.55
N HIS A 130 7.47 10.51 5.43
CA HIS A 130 6.28 11.39 5.47
C HIS A 130 5.04 10.65 5.93
N SER A 131 4.86 9.40 5.48
CA SER A 131 3.73 8.57 5.88
C SER A 131 3.75 8.23 7.37
N GLN A 132 4.91 7.91 7.95
CA GLN A 132 5.03 7.68 9.39
C GLN A 132 4.69 8.93 10.21
N THR A 133 5.15 10.10 9.77
CA THR A 133 4.82 11.38 10.42
C THR A 133 3.31 11.62 10.40
N LEU A 134 2.64 11.43 9.26
CA LEU A 134 1.19 11.61 9.18
C LEU A 134 0.43 10.60 10.03
N LEU A 135 0.82 9.33 10.01
CA LEU A 135 0.18 8.30 10.85
C LEU A 135 0.32 8.59 12.33
N SER A 136 1.41 9.21 12.76
CA SER A 136 1.61 9.60 14.18
C SER A 136 0.79 10.82 14.60
N CYS A 137 0.35 11.64 13.63
CA CYS A 137 -0.42 12.86 13.91
C CYS A 137 -1.94 12.62 13.93
N VAL A 138 -2.41 11.48 13.41
CA VAL A 138 -3.85 11.19 13.28
C VAL A 138 -4.22 9.97 14.11
N ASP A 139 -5.13 10.17 15.08
CA ASP A 139 -5.63 9.08 15.91
C ASP A 139 -6.59 8.18 15.09
N ALA A 140 -6.35 6.88 15.14
CA ALA A 140 -7.18 5.88 14.45
C ALA A 140 -8.48 5.56 15.21
N ILE A 141 -8.58 5.96 16.46
CA ILE A 141 -9.72 5.70 17.35
C ILE A 141 -10.29 7.05 17.81
N ARG A 142 -11.39 7.42 17.20
CA ARG A 142 -12.29 8.46 17.71
C ARG A 142 -13.66 7.88 18.06
#